data_6b96360cfd727ff8edd33f281cd0addc
#
_entry.id   6b96360cfd727ff8edd33f281cd0addc
#
_cell.length_a   1.000
_cell.length_b   1.000
_cell.length_c   1.000
_cell.angle_alpha   90.00
_cell.angle_beta   90.00
_cell.angle_gamma   90.00
#
_symmetry.space_group_name_H-M   'P 1'
#
loop_
_entity.id
_entity.type
_entity.pdbx_description
1 polymer ?
#
loop_
_entity_poly.entity_id
_entity_poly.type
_entity_poly.pdbx_seq_one_letter_code
_entity_poly.pdbx_strand_id
1 'polypeptide(L)'
;MNQPPPKAAPDSLQPLSATSAGRSERRPAWRLPTGVAPGTWEYTQAESIAKGYREFIASTPLVGLDIRLLLESLPAPKPQRQTRVLDLGCGDGRALRAMWEAGFDALGVDLSQPMLRGVTTGDHGEALRNRLIRANLVELDCLRSDTADHACCLFSTIGMVRGRDCRRRFLQHVARIVRPGGMLVVHVHNRNRWWRDRPSARAWLNSLVRSLRDREHEWGDRVYAYRGLADMYLHTYSRNEIRKDLIASGWQVERLIPLAADGGQVLPGAGWLPGWRAGGFIALARRPQ
;
A
#
# COMPACT_ATOMS: atom_id res chain seq x y z
N MET A 1 -39.61 -14.26 12.31
CA MET A 1 -38.56 -15.05 11.61
C MET A 1 -37.27 -14.27 11.65
N ASN A 2 -36.42 -14.61 12.61
CA ASN A 2 -35.11 -13.93 12.79
C ASN A 2 -34.11 -14.58 11.84
N GLN A 3 -33.58 -13.79 10.89
CA GLN A 3 -32.39 -14.20 10.15
C GLN A 3 -31.15 -14.02 11.05
N PRO A 4 -30.22 -15.00 11.06
CA PRO A 4 -28.97 -14.85 11.79
C PRO A 4 -28.07 -13.80 11.12
N PRO A 5 -27.20 -13.10 11.88
CA PRO A 5 -26.29 -12.11 11.34
C PRO A 5 -25.28 -12.75 10.37
N PRO A 6 -24.80 -12.01 9.35
CA PRO A 6 -23.83 -12.51 8.39
C PRO A 6 -22.53 -12.91 9.10
N LYS A 7 -22.04 -14.10 8.76
CA LYS A 7 -20.75 -14.63 9.24
C LYS A 7 -19.62 -13.64 8.90
N ALA A 8 -18.82 -13.34 9.91
CA ALA A 8 -17.59 -12.58 9.78
C ALA A 8 -16.69 -13.20 8.69
N ALA A 9 -16.02 -12.34 7.92
CA ALA A 9 -15.04 -12.73 6.91
C ALA A 9 -13.99 -13.70 7.49
N PRO A 10 -13.47 -14.66 6.69
CA PRO A 10 -12.57 -15.69 7.18
C PRO A 10 -11.20 -15.10 7.53
N ASP A 11 -11.01 -14.77 8.78
CA ASP A 11 -9.73 -14.37 9.40
C ASP A 11 -8.98 -15.63 9.93
N SER A 12 -9.23 -16.80 9.34
CA SER A 12 -8.57 -18.04 9.70
C SER A 12 -7.33 -18.25 8.82
N LEU A 13 -6.20 -17.79 9.31
CA LEU A 13 -4.87 -18.27 8.91
C LEU A 13 -4.74 -19.75 9.36
N GLN A 14 -5.35 -20.68 8.63
CA GLN A 14 -5.02 -22.10 8.79
C GLN A 14 -3.68 -22.38 8.11
N PRO A 15 -2.78 -23.12 8.75
CA PRO A 15 -1.57 -23.62 8.10
C PRO A 15 -1.98 -24.71 7.09
N LEU A 16 -1.98 -24.37 5.81
CA LEU A 16 -2.06 -25.35 4.75
C LEU A 16 -0.78 -26.18 4.75
N SER A 17 -0.91 -27.50 4.81
CA SER A 17 0.15 -28.47 4.67
C SER A 17 1.00 -28.17 3.44
N ALA A 18 2.32 -28.05 3.64
CA ALA A 18 3.30 -27.80 2.62
C ALA A 18 3.37 -28.99 1.65
N THR A 19 2.64 -28.91 0.54
CA THR A 19 2.96 -29.71 -0.64
C THR A 19 4.18 -29.07 -1.31
N SER A 20 5.20 -29.88 -1.52
CA SER A 20 6.48 -29.55 -2.12
C SER A 20 6.31 -29.16 -3.61
N ALA A 21 5.87 -27.93 -3.87
CA ALA A 21 6.09 -27.29 -5.15
C ALA A 21 7.53 -26.82 -5.20
N GLY A 22 8.27 -27.19 -6.25
CA GLY A 22 9.71 -27.05 -6.40
C GLY A 22 10.23 -25.70 -5.90
N ARG A 23 11.27 -25.75 -5.06
CA ARG A 23 12.03 -24.59 -4.61
C ARG A 23 12.65 -23.95 -5.85
N SER A 24 12.02 -22.93 -6.41
CA SER A 24 12.70 -21.98 -7.28
C SER A 24 13.89 -21.46 -6.48
N GLU A 25 15.10 -21.49 -7.03
CA GLU A 25 16.28 -20.94 -6.37
C GLU A 25 16.00 -19.51 -5.94
N ARG A 26 15.88 -19.30 -4.63
CA ARG A 26 15.64 -17.96 -4.08
C ARG A 26 16.79 -17.06 -4.47
N ARG A 27 16.49 -15.93 -5.08
CA ARG A 27 17.52 -14.94 -5.38
C ARG A 27 18.25 -14.55 -4.10
N PRO A 28 19.58 -14.54 -4.07
CA PRO A 28 20.35 -14.05 -2.93
C PRO A 28 19.97 -12.60 -2.63
N ALA A 29 19.97 -12.21 -1.36
CA ALA A 29 19.50 -10.87 -0.91
C ALA A 29 20.23 -9.73 -1.65
N TRP A 30 21.51 -9.88 -1.99
CA TRP A 30 22.31 -8.89 -2.72
C TRP A 30 21.91 -8.70 -4.19
N ARG A 31 21.08 -9.60 -4.75
CA ARG A 31 20.49 -9.49 -6.10
C ARG A 31 19.06 -8.91 -6.10
N LEU A 32 18.51 -8.63 -4.93
CA LEU A 32 17.18 -8.04 -4.83
C LEU A 32 17.27 -6.50 -5.03
N PRO A 33 16.25 -5.89 -5.63
CA PRO A 33 16.17 -4.44 -5.70
C PRO A 33 16.15 -3.81 -4.30
N THR A 34 16.63 -2.59 -4.17
CA THR A 34 16.69 -1.85 -2.91
C THR A 34 15.32 -1.79 -2.22
N GLY A 35 15.26 -2.12 -0.95
CA GLY A 35 14.01 -2.10 -0.17
C GLY A 35 13.04 -3.24 -0.45
N VAL A 36 13.40 -4.22 -1.28
CA VAL A 36 12.54 -5.37 -1.62
C VAL A 36 12.96 -6.59 -0.81
N ALA A 37 12.05 -7.12 0.01
CA ALA A 37 12.27 -8.36 0.74
C ALA A 37 12.12 -9.60 -0.17
N PRO A 38 12.76 -10.76 0.15
CA PRO A 38 12.67 -11.96 -0.69
C PRO A 38 11.23 -12.37 -1.03
N GLY A 39 10.35 -12.50 -0.05
CA GLY A 39 8.95 -12.86 -0.30
C GLY A 39 8.17 -11.80 -1.07
N THR A 40 8.50 -10.51 -0.88
CA THR A 40 7.93 -9.42 -1.69
C THR A 40 8.40 -9.54 -3.15
N TRP A 41 9.66 -9.91 -3.39
CA TRP A 41 10.14 -10.19 -4.73
C TRP A 41 9.37 -11.34 -5.39
N GLU A 42 9.24 -12.49 -4.69
CA GLU A 42 8.47 -13.64 -5.17
C GLU A 42 7.02 -13.22 -5.51
N TYR A 43 6.39 -12.43 -4.63
CA TYR A 43 5.06 -11.84 -4.87
C TYR A 43 4.99 -11.07 -6.19
N THR A 44 5.96 -10.19 -6.45
CA THR A 44 5.96 -9.36 -7.67
C THR A 44 6.18 -10.16 -8.96
N GLN A 45 6.72 -11.39 -8.87
CA GLN A 45 6.98 -12.24 -10.03
C GLN A 45 5.88 -13.30 -10.26
N ALA A 46 4.99 -13.54 -9.28
CA ALA A 46 4.03 -14.63 -9.31
C ALA A 46 2.81 -14.32 -10.19
N GLU A 47 2.71 -14.99 -11.35
CA GLU A 47 1.56 -14.93 -12.26
C GLU A 47 0.25 -15.40 -11.58
N SER A 48 0.32 -16.43 -10.72
CA SER A 48 -0.84 -16.97 -10.01
C SER A 48 -1.47 -15.94 -9.06
N ILE A 49 -0.63 -15.09 -8.44
CA ILE A 49 -1.08 -14.01 -7.57
C ILE A 49 -1.79 -12.93 -8.40
N ALA A 50 -1.18 -12.52 -9.51
CA ALA A 50 -1.77 -11.50 -10.38
C ALA A 50 -3.14 -11.96 -10.94
N LYS A 51 -3.26 -13.21 -11.37
CA LYS A 51 -4.53 -13.78 -11.88
C LYS A 51 -5.65 -13.77 -10.84
N GLY A 52 -5.37 -14.17 -9.59
CA GLY A 52 -6.38 -14.21 -8.52
C GLY A 52 -6.51 -12.89 -7.74
N TYR A 53 -5.81 -11.83 -8.14
CA TYR A 53 -5.81 -10.57 -7.38
C TYR A 53 -7.16 -9.85 -7.45
N ARG A 54 -7.83 -9.84 -8.59
CA ARG A 54 -9.15 -9.19 -8.78
C ARG A 54 -10.22 -9.79 -7.89
N GLU A 55 -10.30 -11.11 -7.80
CA GLU A 55 -11.27 -11.79 -6.92
C GLU A 55 -11.01 -11.46 -5.46
N PHE A 56 -9.73 -11.42 -5.06
CA PHE A 56 -9.34 -11.03 -3.71
C PHE A 56 -9.76 -9.61 -3.36
N ILE A 57 -9.45 -8.63 -4.22
CA ILE A 57 -9.80 -7.23 -3.94
C ILE A 57 -11.30 -6.99 -4.00
N ALA A 58 -12.06 -7.69 -4.87
CA ALA A 58 -13.51 -7.56 -4.96
C ALA A 58 -14.22 -7.92 -3.64
N SER A 59 -13.64 -8.84 -2.84
CA SER A 59 -14.16 -9.22 -1.53
C SER A 59 -13.66 -8.36 -0.37
N THR A 60 -12.81 -7.37 -0.63
CA THR A 60 -12.16 -6.56 0.42
C THR A 60 -12.86 -5.20 0.59
N PRO A 61 -13.55 -4.95 1.73
CA PRO A 61 -14.30 -3.70 1.95
C PRO A 61 -13.46 -2.43 1.82
N LEU A 62 -12.17 -2.48 2.17
CA LEU A 62 -11.22 -1.38 2.10
C LEU A 62 -11.09 -0.82 0.67
N VAL A 63 -11.23 -1.66 -0.35
CA VAL A 63 -10.98 -1.30 -1.75
C VAL A 63 -11.90 -0.20 -2.25
N GLY A 64 -13.20 -0.27 -1.91
CA GLY A 64 -14.14 0.79 -2.28
C GLY A 64 -13.96 2.07 -1.45
N LEU A 65 -13.57 1.93 -0.19
CA LEU A 65 -13.37 3.07 0.70
C LEU A 65 -12.14 3.88 0.33
N ASP A 66 -11.00 3.24 0.06
CA ASP A 66 -9.76 3.96 -0.23
C ASP A 66 -9.81 4.70 -1.58
N ILE A 67 -10.48 4.13 -2.60
CA ILE A 67 -10.73 4.83 -3.87
C ILE A 67 -11.64 6.04 -3.65
N ARG A 68 -12.75 5.87 -2.90
CA ARG A 68 -13.65 6.97 -2.60
C ARG A 68 -12.93 8.10 -1.88
N LEU A 69 -12.19 7.81 -0.81
CA LEU A 69 -11.44 8.80 -0.05
C LEU A 69 -10.33 9.44 -0.89
N LEU A 70 -9.70 8.70 -1.80
CA LEU A 70 -8.75 9.26 -2.77
C LEU A 70 -9.43 10.31 -3.65
N LEU A 71 -10.52 9.96 -4.33
CA LEU A 71 -11.20 10.87 -5.25
C LEU A 71 -11.82 12.09 -4.54
N GLU A 72 -12.36 11.90 -3.33
CA GLU A 72 -12.88 13.01 -2.50
C GLU A 72 -11.76 13.96 -1.99
N SER A 73 -10.52 13.46 -1.86
CA SER A 73 -9.40 14.25 -1.36
C SER A 73 -8.65 15.01 -2.45
N LEU A 74 -8.69 14.54 -3.67
CA LEU A 74 -8.02 15.19 -4.78
C LEU A 74 -8.86 16.39 -5.30
N PRO A 75 -8.22 17.54 -5.61
CA PRO A 75 -8.88 18.60 -6.36
C PRO A 75 -9.41 18.08 -7.69
N ALA A 76 -10.58 18.51 -8.11
CA ALA A 76 -11.16 18.15 -9.40
C ALA A 76 -10.20 18.43 -10.56
N PRO A 77 -10.19 17.57 -11.61
CA PRO A 77 -9.35 17.80 -12.79
C PRO A 77 -9.64 19.17 -13.41
N LYS A 78 -8.61 19.90 -13.82
CA LYS A 78 -8.75 21.21 -14.45
C LYS A 78 -9.13 21.06 -15.91
N PRO A 79 -10.22 21.69 -16.41
CA PRO A 79 -10.62 21.56 -17.81
C PRO A 79 -9.57 22.04 -18.81
N GLN A 80 -8.77 23.06 -18.43
CA GLN A 80 -7.79 23.69 -19.30
C GLN A 80 -6.43 22.97 -19.35
N ARG A 81 -6.19 22.03 -18.43
CA ARG A 81 -4.92 21.32 -18.29
C ARG A 81 -5.16 19.93 -17.72
N GLN A 82 -4.56 18.92 -18.34
CA GLN A 82 -4.57 17.57 -17.78
C GLN A 82 -3.93 17.56 -16.38
N THR A 83 -4.71 17.16 -15.38
CA THR A 83 -4.25 17.00 -14.00
C THR A 83 -3.65 15.61 -13.85
N ARG A 84 -2.32 15.53 -13.76
CA ARG A 84 -1.59 14.26 -13.67
C ARG A 84 -1.54 13.71 -12.26
N VAL A 85 -1.93 12.44 -12.11
CA VAL A 85 -1.86 11.71 -10.83
C VAL A 85 -1.07 10.43 -10.99
N LEU A 86 -0.13 10.18 -10.07
CA LEU A 86 0.63 8.92 -10.02
C LEU A 86 -0.04 7.94 -9.06
N ASP A 87 -0.28 6.72 -9.53
CA ASP A 87 -0.66 5.56 -8.71
C ASP A 87 0.59 4.72 -8.41
N LEU A 88 1.11 4.82 -7.20
CA LEU A 88 2.39 4.25 -6.77
C LEU A 88 2.18 2.89 -6.10
N GLY A 89 2.57 1.84 -6.79
CA GLY A 89 2.18 0.46 -6.50
C GLY A 89 0.77 0.18 -7.01
N CYS A 90 0.54 0.49 -8.28
CA CYS A 90 -0.80 0.46 -8.89
C CYS A 90 -1.41 -0.94 -9.01
N GLY A 91 -0.59 -2.00 -8.87
CA GLY A 91 -1.02 -3.39 -9.02
C GLY A 91 -1.69 -3.65 -10.37
N ASP A 92 -2.90 -4.20 -10.34
CA ASP A 92 -3.74 -4.44 -11.52
C ASP A 92 -4.52 -3.21 -12.00
N GLY A 93 -4.25 -2.02 -11.43
CA GLY A 93 -4.74 -0.73 -11.88
C GLY A 93 -6.14 -0.33 -11.39
N ARG A 94 -6.61 -0.83 -10.24
CA ARG A 94 -7.95 -0.48 -9.72
C ARG A 94 -8.12 1.03 -9.44
N ALA A 95 -7.15 1.66 -8.78
CA ALA A 95 -7.19 3.10 -8.51
C ALA A 95 -6.86 3.90 -9.77
N LEU A 96 -5.94 3.39 -10.60
CA LEU A 96 -5.60 3.97 -11.88
C LEU A 96 -6.83 4.12 -12.78
N ARG A 97 -7.67 3.05 -12.89
CA ARG A 97 -8.94 3.11 -13.66
C ARG A 97 -9.92 4.12 -13.07
N ALA A 98 -10.14 4.11 -11.77
CA ALA A 98 -11.04 5.05 -11.11
C ALA A 98 -10.62 6.52 -11.31
N MET A 99 -9.32 6.81 -11.26
CA MET A 99 -8.81 8.16 -11.56
C MET A 99 -8.96 8.51 -13.04
N TRP A 100 -8.73 7.55 -13.95
CA TRP A 100 -8.94 7.74 -15.38
C TRP A 100 -10.40 8.08 -15.70
N GLU A 101 -11.34 7.32 -15.14
CA GLU A 101 -12.80 7.55 -15.27
C GLU A 101 -13.23 8.90 -14.68
N ALA A 102 -12.57 9.35 -13.62
CA ALA A 102 -12.77 10.68 -13.02
C ALA A 102 -12.12 11.82 -13.82
N GLY A 103 -11.48 11.54 -14.96
CA GLY A 103 -10.90 12.55 -15.88
C GLY A 103 -9.49 12.99 -15.55
N PHE A 104 -8.76 12.27 -14.70
CA PHE A 104 -7.35 12.55 -14.43
C PHE A 104 -6.44 11.95 -15.51
N ASP A 105 -5.29 12.59 -15.75
CA ASP A 105 -4.15 11.99 -16.48
C ASP A 105 -3.41 11.01 -15.56
N ALA A 106 -4.00 9.81 -15.36
CA ALA A 106 -3.51 8.83 -14.42
C ALA A 106 -2.33 8.01 -15.00
N LEU A 107 -1.23 7.90 -14.23
CA LEU A 107 -0.05 7.07 -14.54
C LEU A 107 0.19 6.06 -13.44
N GLY A 108 0.33 4.78 -13.78
CA GLY A 108 0.60 3.68 -12.85
C GLY A 108 2.08 3.32 -12.79
N VAL A 109 2.59 3.15 -11.58
CA VAL A 109 3.95 2.66 -11.31
C VAL A 109 3.86 1.40 -10.47
N ASP A 110 4.45 0.30 -10.92
CA ASP A 110 4.54 -0.95 -10.16
C ASP A 110 5.83 -1.72 -10.50
N LEU A 111 6.32 -2.52 -9.56
CA LEU A 111 7.46 -3.40 -9.77
C LEU A 111 7.06 -4.71 -10.48
N SER A 112 5.80 -5.13 -10.30
CA SER A 112 5.28 -6.41 -10.79
C SER A 112 4.86 -6.34 -12.25
N GLN A 113 5.62 -6.96 -13.12
CA GLN A 113 5.26 -7.10 -14.53
C GLN A 113 3.94 -7.89 -14.75
N PRO A 114 3.66 -8.99 -14.00
CA PRO A 114 2.36 -9.67 -14.10
C PRO A 114 1.17 -8.78 -13.76
N MET A 115 1.27 -7.94 -12.72
CA MET A 115 0.23 -6.99 -12.36
C MET A 115 0.00 -5.94 -13.46
N LEU A 116 1.07 -5.33 -13.99
CA LEU A 116 0.99 -4.35 -15.07
C LEU A 116 0.34 -4.94 -16.34
N ARG A 117 0.61 -6.21 -16.66
CA ARG A 117 -0.11 -6.92 -17.73
C ARG A 117 -1.61 -7.02 -17.45
N GLY A 118 -1.99 -7.24 -16.19
CA GLY A 118 -3.39 -7.24 -15.77
C GLY A 118 -4.12 -5.92 -16.05
N VAL A 119 -3.43 -4.78 -15.95
CA VAL A 119 -4.00 -3.47 -16.32
C VAL A 119 -4.35 -3.44 -17.79
N THR A 120 -3.45 -3.89 -18.67
CA THR A 120 -3.63 -3.80 -20.14
C THR A 120 -4.67 -4.76 -20.70
N THR A 121 -5.06 -5.77 -19.94
CA THR A 121 -6.10 -6.75 -20.34
C THR A 121 -7.46 -6.49 -19.69
N GLY A 122 -7.56 -5.50 -18.79
CA GLY A 122 -8.81 -5.12 -18.11
C GLY A 122 -9.51 -3.95 -18.79
N ASP A 123 -10.52 -3.42 -18.09
CA ASP A 123 -11.27 -2.25 -18.52
C ASP A 123 -10.32 -1.06 -18.77
N HIS A 124 -10.56 -0.31 -19.83
CA HIS A 124 -9.69 0.77 -20.33
C HIS A 124 -8.25 0.35 -20.63
N GLY A 125 -7.96 -0.96 -20.76
CA GLY A 125 -6.60 -1.49 -20.88
C GLY A 125 -5.81 -0.93 -22.04
N GLU A 126 -6.43 -0.69 -23.19
CA GLU A 126 -5.77 -0.09 -24.35
C GLU A 126 -5.38 1.37 -24.09
N ALA A 127 -6.29 2.17 -23.52
CA ALA A 127 -6.02 3.56 -23.18
C ALA A 127 -4.93 3.70 -22.09
N LEU A 128 -4.87 2.75 -21.16
CA LEU A 128 -3.92 2.74 -20.04
C LEU A 128 -2.56 2.11 -20.39
N ARG A 129 -2.44 1.40 -21.52
CA ARG A 129 -1.21 0.66 -21.89
C ARG A 129 0.05 1.53 -21.85
N ASN A 130 -0.02 2.73 -22.40
CA ASN A 130 1.10 3.67 -22.48
C ASN A 130 1.23 4.56 -21.22
N ARG A 131 0.50 4.23 -20.16
CA ARG A 131 0.46 4.96 -18.88
C ARG A 131 1.01 4.15 -17.72
N LEU A 132 1.77 3.11 -18.03
CA LEU A 132 2.34 2.18 -17.07
C LEU A 132 3.85 2.26 -17.07
N ILE A 133 4.44 2.31 -15.88
CA ILE A 133 5.87 2.36 -15.67
C ILE A 133 6.25 1.21 -14.74
N ARG A 134 7.15 0.34 -15.20
CA ARG A 134 7.73 -0.67 -14.34
C ARG A 134 8.94 -0.10 -13.62
N ALA A 135 8.83 0.15 -12.32
CA ALA A 135 9.90 0.69 -11.51
C ALA A 135 9.81 0.23 -10.05
N ASN A 136 10.97 0.25 -9.37
CA ASN A 136 11.05 0.14 -7.92
C ASN A 136 10.72 1.50 -7.30
N LEU A 137 9.77 1.54 -6.36
CA LEU A 137 9.34 2.78 -5.70
C LEU A 137 10.48 3.49 -4.94
N VAL A 138 11.52 2.76 -4.55
CA VAL A 138 12.71 3.32 -3.86
C VAL A 138 13.70 3.94 -4.84
N GLU A 139 13.54 3.71 -6.15
CA GLU A 139 14.46 4.10 -7.23
C GLU A 139 13.67 4.77 -8.37
N LEU A 140 13.04 5.93 -8.09
CA LEU A 140 12.22 6.68 -9.04
C LEU A 140 12.99 7.81 -9.74
N ASP A 141 14.31 7.66 -9.91
CA ASP A 141 15.16 8.64 -10.61
C ASP A 141 14.81 8.77 -12.10
N CYS A 142 14.16 7.76 -12.67
CA CYS A 142 13.61 7.77 -14.03
C CYS A 142 12.47 8.78 -14.22
N LEU A 143 11.83 9.24 -13.13
CA LEU A 143 10.77 10.24 -13.17
C LEU A 143 11.36 11.63 -12.88
N ARG A 144 11.05 12.59 -13.76
CA ARG A 144 11.52 13.99 -13.63
C ARG A 144 10.80 14.71 -12.48
N SER A 145 11.48 15.69 -11.88
CA SER A 145 10.88 16.56 -10.86
C SER A 145 9.69 17.35 -11.42
N ASP A 146 8.72 17.65 -10.55
CA ASP A 146 7.57 18.52 -10.82
C ASP A 146 6.74 18.12 -12.05
N THR A 147 6.62 16.80 -12.29
CA THR A 147 5.88 16.26 -13.46
C THR A 147 4.48 15.78 -13.13
N ALA A 148 4.15 15.55 -11.86
CA ALA A 148 2.81 15.15 -11.41
C ALA A 148 2.17 16.25 -10.57
N ASP A 149 0.85 16.37 -10.65
CA ASP A 149 0.08 17.28 -9.80
C ASP A 149 -0.22 16.64 -8.44
N HIS A 150 -0.48 15.33 -8.42
CA HIS A 150 -0.78 14.57 -7.21
C HIS A 150 -0.22 13.15 -7.32
N ALA A 151 -0.23 12.43 -6.20
CA ALA A 151 0.12 11.01 -6.15
C ALA A 151 -0.73 10.27 -5.13
N CYS A 152 -0.87 8.96 -5.31
CA CYS A 152 -1.41 8.06 -4.28
C CYS A 152 -0.54 6.81 -4.13
N CYS A 153 -0.60 6.20 -2.93
CA CYS A 153 0.00 4.91 -2.61
C CYS A 153 -0.96 4.18 -1.67
N LEU A 154 -1.80 3.34 -2.23
CA LEU A 154 -2.93 2.73 -1.54
C LEU A 154 -2.64 1.31 -1.07
N PHE A 155 -3.59 0.72 -0.34
CA PHE A 155 -3.56 -0.67 0.13
C PHE A 155 -2.29 -1.06 0.90
N SER A 156 -1.66 -0.08 1.58
CA SER A 156 -0.42 -0.27 2.36
C SER A 156 0.79 -0.72 1.54
N THR A 157 0.85 -0.41 0.24
CA THR A 157 2.00 -0.73 -0.62
C THR A 157 3.32 -0.21 -0.05
N ILE A 158 3.34 0.99 0.55
CA ILE A 158 4.52 1.52 1.25
C ILE A 158 5.02 0.58 2.36
N GLY A 159 4.13 -0.17 3.00
CA GLY A 159 4.49 -1.17 4.01
C GLY A 159 5.24 -2.37 3.44
N MET A 160 5.15 -2.65 2.14
CA MET A 160 5.91 -3.70 1.47
C MET A 160 7.38 -3.30 1.21
N VAL A 161 7.72 -2.02 1.37
CA VAL A 161 9.09 -1.52 1.26
C VAL A 161 9.83 -1.77 2.57
N ARG A 162 10.85 -2.64 2.55
CA ARG A 162 11.67 -3.00 3.71
C ARG A 162 12.65 -1.87 4.06
N GLY A 163 12.71 -1.52 5.34
CA GLY A 163 13.62 -0.55 5.91
C GLY A 163 13.08 0.89 5.84
N ARG A 164 13.18 1.59 7.00
CA ARG A 164 12.67 2.96 7.14
C ARG A 164 13.33 3.94 6.17
N ASP A 165 14.63 3.80 5.95
CA ASP A 165 15.36 4.69 5.04
C ASP A 165 14.88 4.51 3.59
N CYS A 166 14.58 3.26 3.19
CA CYS A 166 13.98 2.98 1.88
C CYS A 166 12.57 3.59 1.76
N ARG A 167 11.74 3.48 2.80
CA ARG A 167 10.40 4.08 2.80
C ARG A 167 10.45 5.62 2.77
N ARG A 168 11.38 6.24 3.50
CA ARG A 168 11.62 7.69 3.44
C ARG A 168 12.16 8.13 2.09
N ARG A 169 13.10 7.39 1.52
CA ARG A 169 13.63 7.65 0.17
C ARG A 169 12.51 7.58 -0.87
N PHE A 170 11.62 6.60 -0.80
CA PHE A 170 10.42 6.56 -1.62
C PHE A 170 9.58 7.84 -1.45
N LEU A 171 9.25 8.24 -0.23
CA LEU A 171 8.46 9.45 0.04
C LEU A 171 9.17 10.74 -0.45
N GLN A 172 10.51 10.80 -0.37
CA GLN A 172 11.31 11.91 -0.90
C GLN A 172 11.28 11.96 -2.43
N HIS A 173 11.37 10.81 -3.11
CA HIS A 173 11.18 10.75 -4.56
C HIS A 173 9.81 11.28 -4.96
N VAL A 174 8.77 10.88 -4.24
CA VAL A 174 7.41 11.37 -4.52
C VAL A 174 7.30 12.88 -4.27
N ALA A 175 7.92 13.39 -3.20
CA ALA A 175 7.96 14.83 -2.93
C ALA A 175 8.67 15.62 -4.04
N ARG A 176 9.72 15.04 -4.64
CA ARG A 176 10.43 15.63 -5.78
C ARG A 176 9.58 15.63 -7.06
N ILE A 177 8.83 14.54 -7.31
CA ILE A 177 8.08 14.34 -8.56
C ILE A 177 6.77 15.13 -8.57
N VAL A 178 6.07 15.20 -7.43
CA VAL A 178 4.81 15.96 -7.29
C VAL A 178 5.12 17.45 -7.20
N ARG A 179 4.41 18.28 -7.95
CA ARG A 179 4.59 19.76 -7.96
C ARG A 179 4.35 20.39 -6.59
N PRO A 180 4.98 21.55 -6.28
CA PRO A 180 4.64 22.34 -5.10
C PRO A 180 3.11 22.57 -4.99
N GLY A 181 2.55 22.44 -3.80
CA GLY A 181 1.12 22.49 -3.55
C GLY A 181 0.34 21.21 -3.91
N GLY A 182 0.99 20.22 -4.54
CA GLY A 182 0.39 18.94 -4.88
C GLY A 182 0.16 18.05 -3.66
N MET A 183 -0.72 17.06 -3.82
CA MET A 183 -1.14 16.17 -2.73
C MET A 183 -0.61 14.76 -2.91
N LEU A 184 -0.34 14.10 -1.79
CA LEU A 184 -0.08 12.67 -1.67
C LEU A 184 -1.11 12.03 -0.74
N VAL A 185 -1.78 10.99 -1.22
CA VAL A 185 -2.71 10.15 -0.45
C VAL A 185 -2.08 8.80 -0.19
N VAL A 186 -1.82 8.47 1.09
CA VAL A 186 -1.16 7.20 1.47
C VAL A 186 -2.04 6.40 2.42
N HIS A 187 -2.28 5.12 2.11
CA HIS A 187 -2.88 4.17 3.05
C HIS A 187 -1.81 3.33 3.74
N VAL A 188 -1.93 3.16 5.06
CA VAL A 188 -1.09 2.28 5.88
C VAL A 188 -1.92 1.46 6.85
N HIS A 189 -1.52 0.19 7.08
CA HIS A 189 -2.08 -0.62 8.16
C HIS A 189 -1.54 -0.20 9.52
N ASN A 190 -2.42 -0.22 10.53
CA ASN A 190 -2.05 0.13 11.90
C ASN A 190 -1.44 -1.09 12.64
N ARG A 191 -0.24 -0.95 13.19
CA ARG A 191 0.40 -2.01 14.00
C ARG A 191 -0.38 -2.35 15.27
N ASN A 192 -1.10 -1.39 15.85
CA ASN A 192 -1.85 -1.60 17.07
C ASN A 192 -3.17 -2.36 16.85
N ARG A 193 -3.60 -2.56 15.59
CA ARG A 193 -4.71 -3.47 15.25
C ARG A 193 -4.51 -4.86 15.85
N TRP A 194 -3.27 -5.32 15.90
CA TRP A 194 -2.88 -6.68 16.30
C TRP A 194 -2.94 -6.94 17.80
N TRP A 195 -3.21 -5.94 18.60
CA TRP A 195 -3.41 -6.11 20.06
C TRP A 195 -4.73 -6.83 20.40
N ARG A 196 -5.66 -7.01 19.46
CA ARG A 196 -7.05 -7.42 19.74
C ARG A 196 -7.24 -8.91 20.01
N ASP A 197 -6.31 -9.76 19.59
CA ASP A 197 -6.35 -11.21 19.86
C ASP A 197 -5.01 -11.68 20.47
N ARG A 198 -5.05 -12.77 21.23
CA ARG A 198 -3.88 -13.29 21.95
C ARG A 198 -2.69 -13.67 21.05
N PRO A 199 -2.88 -14.40 19.91
CA PRO A 199 -1.77 -14.71 19.01
C PRO A 199 -1.12 -13.46 18.41
N SER A 200 -1.93 -12.51 18.01
CA SER A 200 -1.46 -11.25 17.41
C SER A 200 -0.79 -10.34 18.44
N ALA A 201 -1.26 -10.29 19.68
CA ALA A 201 -0.62 -9.55 20.77
C ALA A 201 0.78 -10.11 21.10
N ARG A 202 0.94 -11.44 21.08
CA ARG A 202 2.28 -12.07 21.22
C ARG A 202 3.21 -11.68 20.06
N ALA A 203 2.72 -11.74 18.82
CA ALA A 203 3.51 -11.34 17.66
C ALA A 203 3.90 -9.85 17.71
N TRP A 204 3.01 -8.99 18.18
CA TRP A 204 3.25 -7.56 18.42
C TRP A 204 4.36 -7.34 19.45
N LEU A 205 4.29 -8.02 20.62
CA LEU A 205 5.30 -7.96 21.66
C LEU A 205 6.65 -8.51 21.18
N ASN A 206 6.64 -9.65 20.49
CA ASN A 206 7.86 -10.24 19.94
C ASN A 206 8.52 -9.30 18.91
N SER A 207 7.76 -8.62 18.06
CA SER A 207 8.29 -7.62 17.14
C SER A 207 8.91 -6.44 17.88
N LEU A 208 8.29 -5.97 18.96
CA LEU A 208 8.85 -4.92 19.82
C LEU A 208 10.18 -5.36 20.43
N VAL A 209 10.22 -6.53 21.09
CA VAL A 209 11.45 -7.06 21.70
C VAL A 209 12.55 -7.29 20.66
N ARG A 210 12.19 -7.81 19.49
CA ARG A 210 13.14 -8.01 18.40
C ARG A 210 13.71 -6.69 17.88
N SER A 211 12.91 -5.64 17.77
CA SER A 211 13.37 -4.32 17.30
C SER A 211 14.39 -3.66 18.26
N LEU A 212 14.44 -4.09 19.52
CA LEU A 212 15.45 -3.63 20.48
C LEU A 212 16.79 -4.38 20.36
N ARG A 213 16.79 -5.58 19.76
CA ARG A 213 17.96 -6.48 19.66
C ARG A 213 18.54 -6.57 18.26
N ASP A 214 17.72 -6.39 17.24
CA ASP A 214 18.04 -6.56 15.83
C ASP A 214 17.84 -5.22 15.11
N ARG A 215 18.93 -4.59 14.69
CA ARG A 215 18.91 -3.29 14.01
C ARG A 215 18.24 -3.34 12.61
N GLU A 216 18.16 -4.52 12.02
CA GLU A 216 17.48 -4.72 10.72
C GLU A 216 15.97 -4.95 10.86
N HIS A 217 15.48 -5.16 12.10
CA HIS A 217 14.08 -5.36 12.39
C HIS A 217 13.46 -4.11 13.02
N GLU A 218 12.45 -3.56 12.38
CA GLU A 218 11.72 -2.43 12.93
C GLU A 218 10.45 -2.90 13.65
N TRP A 219 10.06 -2.18 14.69
CA TRP A 219 8.81 -2.44 15.37
C TRP A 219 7.62 -2.17 14.45
N GLY A 220 6.92 -3.22 14.06
CA GLY A 220 5.85 -3.21 13.06
C GLY A 220 6.16 -4.08 11.86
N ASP A 221 7.40 -4.54 11.72
CA ASP A 221 7.78 -5.50 10.69
C ASP A 221 7.12 -6.85 10.94
N ARG A 222 6.58 -7.41 9.88
CA ARG A 222 5.94 -8.72 9.87
C ARG A 222 6.39 -9.53 8.67
N VAL A 223 6.61 -10.80 8.92
CA VAL A 223 6.80 -11.80 7.87
C VAL A 223 5.72 -12.86 8.09
N TYR A 224 4.95 -13.17 7.07
CA TYR A 224 3.82 -14.10 7.16
C TYR A 224 3.59 -14.86 5.85
N ALA A 225 2.94 -15.99 5.94
CA ALA A 225 2.54 -16.74 4.76
C ALA A 225 1.36 -16.05 4.06
N TYR A 226 1.44 -15.89 2.74
CA TYR A 226 0.42 -15.24 1.94
C TYR A 226 0.25 -15.93 0.59
N ARG A 227 -0.91 -16.53 0.33
CA ARG A 227 -1.29 -17.13 -0.95
C ARG A 227 -0.22 -18.06 -1.55
N GLY A 228 0.33 -18.95 -0.73
CA GLY A 228 1.38 -19.89 -1.12
C GLY A 228 2.82 -19.36 -1.01
N LEU A 229 3.00 -18.09 -0.72
CA LEU A 229 4.32 -17.52 -0.37
C LEU A 229 4.56 -17.64 1.12
N ALA A 230 5.76 -18.12 1.52
CA ALA A 230 6.08 -18.35 2.93
C ALA A 230 6.44 -17.08 3.70
N ASP A 231 7.09 -16.12 3.05
CA ASP A 231 7.84 -15.04 3.71
C ASP A 231 7.43 -13.66 3.20
N MET A 232 6.13 -13.42 3.03
CA MET A 232 5.64 -12.10 2.63
C MET A 232 5.96 -11.07 3.71
N TYR A 233 6.67 -9.99 3.33
CA TYR A 233 7.02 -8.90 4.24
C TYR A 233 5.99 -7.79 4.20
N LEU A 234 5.67 -7.25 5.38
CA LEU A 234 4.85 -6.05 5.53
C LEU A 234 5.27 -5.28 6.77
N HIS A 235 5.55 -4.00 6.63
CA HIS A 235 5.66 -3.07 7.74
C HIS A 235 4.30 -2.44 8.07
N THR A 236 3.90 -2.47 9.32
CA THR A 236 2.69 -1.84 9.85
C THR A 236 3.06 -0.64 10.68
N TYR A 237 2.33 0.45 10.55
CA TYR A 237 2.67 1.75 11.12
C TYR A 237 1.92 2.06 12.40
N SER A 238 2.50 2.89 13.27
CA SER A 238 1.68 3.69 14.19
C SER A 238 1.27 5.01 13.52
N ARG A 239 0.22 5.65 14.06
CA ARG A 239 -0.22 6.99 13.62
C ARG A 239 0.91 8.03 13.63
N ASN A 240 1.73 8.00 14.67
CA ASN A 240 2.84 8.96 14.83
C ASN A 240 4.00 8.65 13.91
N GLU A 241 4.23 7.38 13.58
CA GLU A 241 5.32 6.98 12.70
C GLU A 241 5.09 7.45 11.27
N ILE A 242 3.94 7.14 10.67
CA ILE A 242 3.66 7.60 9.29
C ILE A 242 3.70 9.13 9.22
N ARG A 243 3.19 9.84 10.24
CA ARG A 243 3.27 11.30 10.31
C ARG A 243 4.72 11.79 10.32
N LYS A 244 5.59 11.18 11.15
CA LYS A 244 7.01 11.55 11.25
C LYS A 244 7.75 11.25 9.93
N ASP A 245 7.49 10.11 9.29
CA ASP A 245 8.16 9.75 8.05
C ASP A 245 7.74 10.67 6.88
N LEU A 246 6.47 11.05 6.80
CA LEU A 246 6.00 12.04 5.84
C LEU A 246 6.68 13.40 6.05
N ILE A 247 6.69 13.90 7.29
CA ILE A 247 7.33 15.20 7.61
C ILE A 247 8.83 15.16 7.30
N ALA A 248 9.53 14.10 7.71
CA ALA A 248 10.96 13.93 7.46
C ALA A 248 11.29 13.79 5.96
N SER A 249 10.29 13.49 5.12
CA SER A 249 10.43 13.36 3.67
C SER A 249 9.92 14.59 2.90
N GLY A 250 9.68 15.71 3.59
CA GLY A 250 9.33 16.99 2.96
C GLY A 250 7.83 17.22 2.74
N TRP A 251 6.96 16.43 3.40
CA TRP A 251 5.51 16.57 3.30
C TRP A 251 4.92 17.30 4.50
N GLN A 252 3.94 18.15 4.26
CA GLN A 252 3.06 18.72 5.28
C GLN A 252 1.84 17.81 5.44
N VAL A 253 1.67 17.17 6.60
CA VAL A 253 0.55 16.29 6.88
C VAL A 253 -0.68 17.12 7.23
N GLU A 254 -1.68 17.11 6.36
CA GLU A 254 -2.94 17.83 6.57
C GLU A 254 -3.92 17.03 7.42
N ARG A 255 -4.05 15.72 7.13
CA ARG A 255 -5.05 14.88 7.79
C ARG A 255 -4.58 13.43 7.89
N LEU A 256 -4.93 12.77 9.00
CA LEU A 256 -4.82 11.33 9.18
C LEU A 256 -6.20 10.78 9.48
N ILE A 257 -6.81 10.12 8.51
CA ILE A 257 -8.16 9.56 8.58
C ILE A 257 -8.04 8.14 9.12
N PRO A 258 -8.52 7.85 10.33
CA PRO A 258 -8.49 6.50 10.87
C PRO A 258 -9.61 5.65 10.24
N LEU A 259 -9.25 4.43 9.83
CA LEU A 259 -10.17 3.46 9.25
C LEU A 259 -10.63 2.46 10.30
N ALA A 260 -11.84 1.96 10.18
CA ALA A 260 -12.34 0.86 11.01
C ALA A 260 -11.49 -0.41 10.82
N ALA A 261 -11.62 -1.36 11.73
CA ALA A 261 -10.80 -2.57 11.74
C ALA A 261 -11.02 -3.46 10.51
N ASP A 262 -12.24 -3.48 9.97
CA ASP A 262 -12.63 -4.16 8.74
C ASP A 262 -12.18 -3.43 7.47
N GLY A 263 -11.78 -2.16 7.60
CA GLY A 263 -11.39 -1.31 6.48
C GLY A 263 -12.56 -0.76 5.65
N GLY A 264 -13.82 -1.14 5.96
CA GLY A 264 -14.97 -0.78 5.14
C GLY A 264 -15.51 0.64 5.37
N GLN A 265 -15.08 1.31 6.44
CA GLN A 265 -15.55 2.66 6.79
C GLN A 265 -14.50 3.46 7.55
N VAL A 266 -14.67 4.78 7.58
CA VAL A 266 -13.93 5.66 8.49
C VAL A 266 -14.32 5.30 9.92
N LEU A 267 -13.35 5.26 10.84
CA LEU A 267 -13.59 4.89 12.23
C LEU A 267 -14.52 5.89 12.91
N PRO A 268 -15.72 5.46 13.34
CA PRO A 268 -16.65 6.34 14.06
C PRO A 268 -16.07 6.77 15.42
N GLY A 269 -16.36 7.99 15.85
CA GLY A 269 -15.92 8.49 17.17
C GLY A 269 -14.40 8.52 17.32
N ALA A 270 -13.68 8.89 16.26
CA ALA A 270 -12.22 8.87 16.18
C ALA A 270 -11.51 9.82 17.17
N GLY A 271 -12.25 10.66 17.93
CA GLY A 271 -11.67 11.54 18.93
C GLY A 271 -11.01 10.81 20.11
N TRP A 272 -11.39 9.54 20.39
CA TRP A 272 -10.88 8.78 21.52
C TRP A 272 -9.97 7.63 21.05
N LEU A 273 -8.68 7.73 21.39
CA LEU A 273 -7.62 6.73 21.11
C LEU A 273 -7.61 6.13 19.68
N PRO A 274 -7.64 6.96 18.61
CA PRO A 274 -7.68 6.43 17.23
C PRO A 274 -6.45 5.58 16.90
N GLY A 275 -5.30 5.86 17.53
CA GLY A 275 -4.08 5.09 17.35
C GLY A 275 -4.19 3.62 17.78
N TRP A 276 -5.12 3.28 18.69
CA TRP A 276 -5.35 1.91 19.18
C TRP A 276 -6.57 1.25 18.51
N ARG A 277 -7.56 2.05 18.13
CA ARG A 277 -8.84 1.56 17.61
C ARG A 277 -8.85 1.34 16.10
N ALA A 278 -8.05 2.11 15.36
CA ALA A 278 -8.03 2.05 13.91
C ALA A 278 -7.40 0.75 13.38
N GLY A 279 -7.95 0.23 12.28
CA GLY A 279 -7.35 -0.85 11.48
C GLY A 279 -6.21 -0.36 10.59
N GLY A 280 -6.29 0.89 10.17
CA GLY A 280 -5.33 1.57 9.31
C GLY A 280 -5.55 3.08 9.31
N PHE A 281 -4.76 3.79 8.52
CA PHE A 281 -4.89 5.23 8.32
C PHE A 281 -4.74 5.58 6.85
N ILE A 282 -5.58 6.52 6.36
CA ILE A 282 -5.28 7.26 5.14
C ILE A 282 -4.67 8.61 5.55
N ALA A 283 -3.45 8.84 5.11
CA ALA A 283 -2.74 10.10 5.29
C ALA A 283 -2.95 10.98 4.07
N LEU A 284 -3.41 12.20 4.28
CA LEU A 284 -3.43 13.28 3.30
C LEU A 284 -2.27 14.22 3.61
N ALA A 285 -1.36 14.36 2.67
CA ALA A 285 -0.19 15.19 2.83
C ALA A 285 0.00 16.09 1.60
N ARG A 286 0.45 17.31 1.83
CA ARG A 286 0.69 18.31 0.79
C ARG A 286 2.18 18.61 0.66
N ARG A 287 2.67 18.71 -0.57
CA ARG A 287 4.00 19.27 -0.81
C ARG A 287 3.95 20.77 -0.51
N PRO A 288 4.82 21.32 0.34
CA PRO A 288 4.93 22.77 0.54
C PRO A 288 5.16 23.54 -0.77
N GLN A 289 4.80 24.80 -0.75
CA GLN A 289 5.04 25.74 -1.88
C GLN A 289 6.52 26.02 -2.04
#